data_3237f6fc56475aa086717eb8f31154b0
#
_entry.id   3237f6fc56475aa086717eb8f31154b0
#
_cell.length_a   1.000
_cell.length_b   1.000
_cell.length_c   1.000
_cell.angle_alpha   90.00
_cell.angle_beta   90.00
_cell.angle_gamma   90.00
#
_symmetry.space_group_name_H-M   'P 1'
#
loop_
_entity.id
_entity.type
_entity.pdbx_description
1 polymer ?
#
loop_
_entity_poly.entity_id
_entity_poly.type
_entity_poly.pdbx_seq_one_letter_code
_entity_poly.pdbx_strand_id
1 'polypeptide(L)'
;MTQLKYFIHDVKRMLGKQKLRLFYIWLSRSFWGILLYRIERSLFLLLGKPYSVLRIIFLPVIYIIQAYSNLDIHYKANIKGGMLVLHPSIGCVVSGQCTIGSHLTLIGGNVIGVKGKSTKELFVIGDFCEFGANATLIGPLILGNHITIGASACVINSQLMDNSILVGVPAKKMDKA
;
A
#
# COMPACT_ATOMS: atom_id res chain seq x y z
N MET A 1 3.62 -10.63 13.82
CA MET A 1 4.90 -10.52 13.07
C MET A 1 5.44 -9.11 13.23
N THR A 2 6.76 -8.94 13.33
CA THR A 2 7.39 -7.62 13.41
C THR A 2 7.47 -6.96 12.03
N GLN A 3 7.52 -5.62 11.98
CA GLN A 3 7.65 -4.88 10.71
C GLN A 3 8.93 -5.27 9.95
N LEU A 4 9.99 -5.67 10.65
CA LEU A 4 11.21 -6.20 10.04
C LEU A 4 10.94 -7.49 9.24
N LYS A 5 10.17 -8.41 9.78
CA LYS A 5 9.78 -9.63 9.04
C LYS A 5 8.93 -9.30 7.83
N TYR A 6 8.02 -8.33 7.93
CA TYR A 6 7.24 -7.85 6.79
C TYR A 6 8.14 -7.24 5.72
N PHE A 7 9.11 -6.40 6.11
CA PHE A 7 10.07 -5.82 5.15
C PHE A 7 10.89 -6.89 4.42
N ILE A 8 11.33 -7.93 5.12
CA ILE A 8 12.03 -9.06 4.48
C ILE A 8 11.15 -9.74 3.42
N HIS A 9 9.85 -9.89 3.68
CA HIS A 9 8.91 -10.44 2.69
C HIS A 9 8.71 -9.49 1.51
N ASP A 10 8.66 -8.17 1.74
CA ASP A 10 8.58 -7.15 0.70
C ASP A 10 9.81 -7.24 -0.22
N VAL A 11 11.01 -7.26 0.37
CA VAL A 11 12.28 -7.38 -0.37
C VAL A 11 12.35 -8.69 -1.16
N LYS A 12 11.99 -9.82 -0.56
CA LYS A 12 11.95 -11.11 -1.27
C LYS A 12 11.06 -11.05 -2.51
N ARG A 13 9.91 -10.39 -2.40
CA ARG A 13 8.99 -10.24 -3.52
C ARG A 13 9.53 -9.28 -4.59
N MET A 14 10.19 -8.19 -4.19
CA MET A 14 10.86 -7.28 -5.11
C MET A 14 11.99 -7.95 -5.89
N LEU A 15 12.73 -8.86 -5.25
CA LEU A 15 13.82 -9.61 -5.89
C LEU A 15 13.27 -10.58 -6.96
N GLY A 16 12.10 -11.17 -6.73
CA GLY A 16 11.53 -12.19 -7.60
C GLY A 16 12.50 -13.36 -7.77
N LYS A 17 12.69 -13.82 -9.01
CA LYS A 17 13.61 -14.93 -9.35
C LYS A 17 15.07 -14.46 -9.56
N GLN A 18 15.33 -13.16 -9.61
CA GLN A 18 16.62 -12.59 -9.99
C GLN A 18 17.51 -12.35 -8.77
N LYS A 19 18.35 -13.32 -8.39
CA LYS A 19 19.25 -13.21 -7.23
C LYS A 19 20.23 -12.03 -7.33
N LEU A 20 20.73 -11.70 -8.51
CA LEU A 20 21.64 -10.57 -8.74
C LEU A 20 21.01 -9.21 -8.41
N ARG A 21 19.69 -9.13 -8.44
CA ARG A 21 18.96 -7.90 -8.06
C ARG A 21 19.22 -7.48 -6.62
N LEU A 22 19.66 -8.38 -5.76
CA LEU A 22 20.04 -8.07 -4.38
C LEU A 22 21.14 -7.00 -4.29
N PHE A 23 22.09 -6.97 -5.26
CA PHE A 23 23.19 -6.01 -5.26
C PHE A 23 22.78 -4.57 -5.62
N TYR A 24 21.64 -4.39 -6.27
CA TYR A 24 21.18 -3.07 -6.72
C TYR A 24 19.72 -2.73 -6.36
N ILE A 25 19.04 -3.57 -5.56
CA ILE A 25 17.66 -3.32 -5.13
C ILE A 25 17.52 -2.00 -4.37
N TRP A 26 18.55 -1.59 -3.66
CA TRP A 26 18.61 -0.33 -2.92
C TRP A 26 18.61 0.92 -3.84
N LEU A 27 18.86 0.77 -5.15
CA LEU A 27 18.66 1.83 -6.13
C LEU A 27 17.17 1.99 -6.52
N SER A 28 16.32 1.03 -6.14
CA SER A 28 14.90 1.08 -6.47
C SER A 28 14.16 2.10 -5.60
N ARG A 29 13.37 2.95 -6.23
CA ARG A 29 12.47 3.90 -5.53
C ARG A 29 11.51 3.18 -4.60
N SER A 30 10.93 2.05 -5.03
CA SER A 30 10.01 1.24 -4.22
C SER A 30 10.67 0.75 -2.92
N PHE A 31 11.96 0.39 -2.97
CA PHE A 31 12.70 -0.04 -1.79
C PHE A 31 12.71 1.04 -0.70
N TRP A 32 13.08 2.28 -1.05
CA TRP A 32 13.15 3.38 -0.10
C TRP A 32 11.80 3.79 0.47
N GLY A 33 10.76 3.86 -0.38
CA GLY A 33 9.42 4.20 0.09
C GLY A 33 8.84 3.15 1.03
N ILE A 34 9.02 1.86 0.71
CA ILE A 34 8.55 0.77 1.58
C ILE A 34 9.38 0.69 2.85
N LEU A 35 10.71 0.86 2.77
CA LEU A 35 11.58 0.91 3.95
C LEU A 35 11.17 2.04 4.89
N LEU A 36 10.97 3.25 4.37
CA LEU A 36 10.51 4.39 5.16
C LEU A 36 9.22 4.06 5.90
N TYR A 37 8.21 3.57 5.17
CA TYR A 37 6.94 3.16 5.80
C TYR A 37 7.16 2.14 6.92
N ARG A 38 7.98 1.11 6.71
CA ARG A 38 8.24 0.07 7.70
C ARG A 38 8.94 0.60 8.95
N ILE A 39 9.88 1.54 8.79
CA ILE A 39 10.55 2.24 9.90
C ILE A 39 9.55 3.10 10.67
N GLU A 40 8.82 3.99 9.99
CA GLU A 40 7.82 4.85 10.61
C GLU A 40 6.75 4.03 11.35
N ARG A 41 6.26 2.94 10.73
CA ARG A 41 5.30 2.04 11.35
C ARG A 41 5.86 1.36 12.59
N SER A 42 7.12 0.91 12.55
CA SER A 42 7.80 0.29 13.71
C SER A 42 7.89 1.28 14.88
N LEU A 43 8.32 2.51 14.59
CA LEU A 43 8.43 3.59 15.59
C LEU A 43 7.06 3.95 16.17
N PHE A 44 6.04 4.04 15.34
CA PHE A 44 4.68 4.28 15.81
C PHE A 44 4.15 3.15 16.69
N LEU A 45 4.42 1.90 16.37
CA LEU A 45 4.00 0.76 17.18
C LEU A 45 4.76 0.67 18.52
N LEU A 46 5.99 1.16 18.56
CA LEU A 46 6.82 1.19 19.77
C LEU A 46 6.44 2.36 20.67
N LEU A 47 6.29 3.56 20.13
CA LEU A 47 6.14 4.80 20.87
C LEU A 47 4.67 5.24 21.01
N GLY A 48 3.78 4.75 20.17
CA GLY A 48 2.37 5.17 20.17
C GLY A 48 2.18 6.63 19.75
N LYS A 49 1.26 7.32 20.43
CA LYS A 49 0.93 8.74 20.15
C LYS A 49 2.14 9.69 20.19
N PRO A 50 3.11 9.58 21.11
CA PRO A 50 4.33 10.40 21.15
C PRO A 50 5.10 10.39 19.82
N TYR A 51 5.04 9.32 19.02
CA TYR A 51 5.69 9.29 17.71
C TYR A 51 5.23 10.43 16.79
N SER A 52 3.96 10.86 16.86
CA SER A 52 3.44 11.94 16.01
C SER A 52 4.18 13.26 16.26
N VAL A 53 4.62 13.52 17.49
CA VAL A 53 5.40 14.71 17.86
C VAL A 53 6.87 14.52 17.44
N LEU A 54 7.46 13.37 17.76
CA LEU A 54 8.84 13.04 17.39
C LEU A 54 9.04 13.09 15.87
N ARG A 55 8.04 12.67 15.10
CA ARG A 55 8.06 12.69 13.64
C ARG A 55 8.33 14.07 13.04
N ILE A 56 7.93 15.15 13.74
CA ILE A 56 8.14 16.53 13.27
C ILE A 56 9.63 16.81 13.05
N ILE A 57 10.50 16.29 13.90
CA ILE A 57 11.96 16.48 13.81
C ILE A 57 12.49 15.79 12.54
N PHE A 58 11.90 14.67 12.14
CA PHE A 58 12.33 13.88 11.00
C PHE A 58 11.62 14.25 9.68
N LEU A 59 10.66 15.18 9.69
CA LEU A 59 9.91 15.57 8.50
C LEU A 59 10.78 15.93 7.29
N PRO A 60 11.89 16.68 7.42
CA PRO A 60 12.72 17.00 6.25
C PRO A 60 13.25 15.73 5.54
N VAL A 61 13.74 14.76 6.33
CA VAL A 61 14.26 13.49 5.79
C VAL A 61 13.13 12.64 5.20
N ILE A 62 11.98 12.58 5.90
CA ILE A 62 10.80 11.88 5.43
C ILE A 62 10.35 12.41 4.07
N TYR A 63 10.23 13.73 3.92
CA TYR A 63 9.81 14.35 2.66
C TYR A 63 10.82 14.14 1.52
N ILE A 64 12.13 14.16 1.80
CA ILE A 64 13.15 13.83 0.79
C ILE A 64 12.97 12.39 0.28
N ILE A 65 12.77 11.43 1.19
CA ILE A 65 12.59 10.02 0.81
C ILE A 65 11.25 9.83 0.08
N GLN A 66 10.17 10.48 0.54
CA GLN A 66 8.87 10.44 -0.13
C GLN A 66 8.94 11.04 -1.54
N ALA A 67 9.60 12.19 -1.70
CA ALA A 67 9.80 12.84 -2.99
C ALA A 67 10.65 11.96 -3.95
N TYR A 68 11.70 11.32 -3.44
CA TYR A 68 12.49 10.38 -4.24
C TYR A 68 11.70 9.14 -4.65
N SER A 69 10.98 8.53 -3.70
CA SER A 69 10.26 7.28 -3.91
C SER A 69 8.92 7.47 -4.63
N ASN A 70 8.31 8.66 -4.56
CA ASN A 70 6.93 8.94 -4.94
C ASN A 70 5.90 8.05 -4.22
N LEU A 71 6.23 7.58 -3.02
CA LEU A 71 5.33 6.77 -2.20
C LEU A 71 4.96 7.52 -0.92
N ASP A 72 3.69 7.86 -0.77
CA ASP A 72 3.12 8.42 0.45
C ASP A 72 2.26 7.36 1.15
N ILE A 73 2.91 6.52 1.94
CA ILE A 73 2.24 5.49 2.72
C ILE A 73 2.21 5.96 4.17
N HIS A 74 1.02 6.30 4.65
CA HIS A 74 0.88 6.83 6.00
C HIS A 74 1.25 5.77 7.05
N TYR A 75 2.10 6.13 8.02
CA TYR A 75 2.64 5.23 9.06
C TYR A 75 1.59 4.54 9.93
N LYS A 76 0.35 5.06 10.00
CA LYS A 76 -0.77 4.42 10.71
C LYS A 76 -1.41 3.29 9.91
N ALA A 77 -1.23 3.22 8.60
CA ALA A 77 -1.73 2.11 7.80
C ALA A 77 -1.21 0.78 8.36
N ASN A 78 -2.06 -0.24 8.37
CA ASN A 78 -1.68 -1.57 8.82
C ASN A 78 -1.56 -2.51 7.63
N ILE A 79 -0.37 -2.62 7.05
CA ILE A 79 -0.11 -3.43 5.85
C ILE A 79 0.75 -4.62 6.24
N LYS A 80 0.28 -5.84 5.92
CA LYS A 80 1.06 -7.06 6.11
C LYS A 80 2.25 -7.13 5.13
N GLY A 81 3.05 -8.19 5.20
CA GLY A 81 4.26 -8.35 4.39
C GLY A 81 3.99 -8.76 2.95
N GLY A 82 4.97 -8.57 2.08
CA GLY A 82 4.89 -8.90 0.67
C GLY A 82 4.28 -7.79 -0.20
N MET A 83 4.34 -6.55 0.24
CA MET A 83 3.95 -5.41 -0.59
C MET A 83 4.92 -5.22 -1.76
N LEU A 84 4.38 -4.97 -2.95
CA LEU A 84 5.14 -4.72 -4.17
C LEU A 84 4.58 -3.51 -4.91
N VAL A 85 5.43 -2.53 -5.23
CA VAL A 85 5.09 -1.39 -6.09
C VAL A 85 5.95 -1.47 -7.34
N LEU A 86 5.33 -1.63 -8.51
CA LEU A 86 6.06 -1.89 -9.77
C LEU A 86 6.56 -0.61 -10.42
N HIS A 87 5.72 0.41 -10.54
CA HIS A 87 6.03 1.68 -11.20
C HIS A 87 5.84 2.87 -10.23
N PRO A 88 6.73 3.02 -9.22
CA PRO A 88 6.59 4.07 -8.21
C PRO A 88 6.71 5.49 -8.79
N SER A 89 7.29 5.65 -9.98
CA SER A 89 7.49 6.96 -10.62
C SER A 89 6.18 7.73 -10.87
N ILE A 90 5.04 7.05 -10.98
CA ILE A 90 3.72 7.68 -11.11
C ILE A 90 3.00 7.89 -9.77
N GLY A 91 3.69 7.62 -8.68
CA GLY A 91 3.21 7.86 -7.31
C GLY A 91 2.26 6.79 -6.78
N CYS A 92 2.16 6.70 -5.47
CA CYS A 92 1.11 5.95 -4.77
C CYS A 92 0.82 6.61 -3.43
N VAL A 93 -0.47 6.66 -3.06
CA VAL A 93 -0.92 7.21 -1.77
C VAL A 93 -1.71 6.16 -1.02
N VAL A 94 -1.37 5.94 0.26
CA VAL A 94 -2.08 4.99 1.13
C VAL A 94 -2.46 5.64 2.45
N SER A 95 -3.76 5.75 2.70
CA SER A 95 -4.32 6.32 3.93
C SER A 95 -3.95 5.52 5.17
N GLY A 96 -3.74 6.23 6.28
CA GLY A 96 -3.48 5.61 7.59
C GLY A 96 -4.67 4.89 8.24
N GLN A 97 -5.84 4.96 7.66
CA GLN A 97 -7.06 4.35 8.23
C GLN A 97 -7.36 2.95 7.67
N CYS A 98 -6.51 2.43 6.78
CA CYS A 98 -6.75 1.13 6.16
C CYS A 98 -5.94 0.00 6.83
N THR A 99 -6.53 -1.20 6.79
CA THR A 99 -5.86 -2.46 7.08
C THR A 99 -5.78 -3.26 5.78
N ILE A 100 -4.58 -3.65 5.39
CA ILE A 100 -4.31 -4.34 4.13
C ILE A 100 -3.63 -5.68 4.43
N GLY A 101 -4.10 -6.71 3.79
CA GLY A 101 -3.57 -8.06 3.86
C GLY A 101 -2.16 -8.20 3.30
N SER A 102 -1.73 -9.43 3.16
CA SER A 102 -0.41 -9.78 2.61
C SER A 102 -0.41 -9.74 1.08
N HIS A 103 0.77 -9.55 0.50
CA HIS A 103 1.00 -9.64 -0.94
C HIS A 103 0.22 -8.62 -1.78
N LEU A 104 0.00 -7.41 -1.25
CA LEU A 104 -0.53 -6.30 -2.04
C LEU A 104 0.40 -5.97 -3.21
N THR A 105 -0.16 -5.85 -4.43
CA THR A 105 0.54 -5.32 -5.61
C THR A 105 -0.07 -3.99 -6.01
N LEU A 106 0.75 -2.97 -6.14
CA LEU A 106 0.40 -1.67 -6.71
C LEU A 106 1.18 -1.50 -8.02
N ILE A 107 0.48 -1.30 -9.12
CA ILE A 107 1.16 -1.06 -10.41
C ILE A 107 1.77 0.34 -10.40
N GLY A 108 1.08 1.34 -9.87
CA GLY A 108 1.50 2.73 -9.75
C GLY A 108 0.36 3.70 -10.03
N GLY A 109 0.47 4.94 -9.56
CA GLY A 109 -0.61 5.93 -9.62
C GLY A 109 -1.80 5.60 -8.70
N ASN A 110 -1.62 4.66 -7.78
CA ASN A 110 -2.72 4.14 -6.97
C ASN A 110 -3.03 5.06 -5.79
N VAL A 111 -4.31 5.26 -5.53
CA VAL A 111 -4.80 6.01 -4.38
C VAL A 111 -5.70 5.13 -3.53
N ILE A 112 -5.30 4.90 -2.28
CA ILE A 112 -6.12 4.23 -1.26
C ILE A 112 -6.49 5.30 -0.23
N GLY A 113 -7.59 5.98 -0.47
CA GLY A 113 -8.06 7.13 0.28
C GLY A 113 -9.33 6.86 1.09
N VAL A 114 -9.72 7.82 1.94
CA VAL A 114 -10.93 7.76 2.77
C VAL A 114 -11.79 8.97 2.48
N LYS A 115 -13.09 8.77 2.36
CA LYS A 115 -14.07 9.85 2.23
C LYS A 115 -14.35 10.46 3.61
N GLY A 116 -14.05 11.76 3.74
CA GLY A 116 -14.37 12.52 4.96
C GLY A 116 -13.39 12.32 6.13
N LYS A 117 -13.74 12.90 7.27
CA LYS A 117 -12.95 12.79 8.51
C LYS A 117 -13.32 11.51 9.23
N SER A 118 -12.32 10.73 9.58
CA SER A 118 -12.36 9.56 10.45
C SER A 118 -13.73 8.89 10.60
N THR A 119 -13.86 7.72 10.09
CA THR A 119 -15.03 6.90 10.31
C THR A 119 -14.70 5.77 11.29
N LYS A 120 -15.67 5.38 12.09
CA LYS A 120 -15.62 4.12 12.84
C LYS A 120 -15.79 2.91 11.92
N GLU A 121 -16.02 3.15 10.64
CA GLU A 121 -16.28 2.13 9.64
C GLU A 121 -14.99 1.45 9.19
N LEU A 122 -15.11 0.18 8.85
CA LEU A 122 -13.98 -0.65 8.46
C LEU A 122 -13.48 -0.28 7.06
N PHE A 123 -12.16 -0.12 6.94
CA PHE A 123 -11.49 -0.04 5.66
C PHE A 123 -10.48 -1.18 5.58
N VAL A 124 -10.90 -2.28 4.97
CA VAL A 124 -10.13 -3.53 4.94
C VAL A 124 -9.95 -4.01 3.51
N ILE A 125 -8.74 -4.37 3.17
CA ILE A 125 -8.36 -4.98 1.90
C ILE A 125 -7.74 -6.34 2.23
N GLY A 126 -8.24 -7.39 1.59
CA GLY A 126 -7.79 -8.76 1.81
C GLY A 126 -6.38 -9.05 1.32
N ASP A 127 -6.03 -10.33 1.38
CA ASP A 127 -4.71 -10.82 0.94
C ASP A 127 -4.66 -10.94 -0.60
N PHE A 128 -3.46 -10.85 -1.19
CA PHE A 128 -3.18 -11.07 -2.61
C PHE A 128 -3.97 -10.17 -3.57
N CYS A 129 -4.29 -8.95 -3.15
CA CYS A 129 -4.96 -7.98 -4.01
C CYS A 129 -3.97 -7.29 -4.95
N GLU A 130 -4.42 -7.04 -6.19
CA GLU A 130 -3.63 -6.37 -7.23
C GLU A 130 -4.38 -5.17 -7.80
N PHE A 131 -3.73 -4.02 -7.84
CA PHE A 131 -4.30 -2.77 -8.29
C PHE A 131 -3.59 -2.30 -9.56
N GLY A 132 -4.34 -2.29 -10.66
CA GLY A 132 -3.90 -1.77 -11.95
C GLY A 132 -3.46 -0.30 -11.85
N ALA A 133 -2.77 0.18 -12.87
CA ALA A 133 -2.29 1.56 -12.92
C ALA A 133 -3.44 2.56 -12.69
N ASN A 134 -3.20 3.58 -11.86
CA ASN A 134 -4.15 4.63 -11.53
C ASN A 134 -5.47 4.13 -10.88
N ALA A 135 -5.53 2.89 -10.42
CA ALA A 135 -6.69 2.41 -9.69
C ALA A 135 -6.86 3.18 -8.37
N THR A 136 -8.08 3.62 -8.09
CA THR A 136 -8.42 4.42 -6.91
C THR A 136 -9.44 3.69 -6.06
N LEU A 137 -9.19 3.63 -4.75
CA LEU A 137 -10.12 3.12 -3.74
C LEU A 137 -10.50 4.27 -2.82
N ILE A 138 -11.80 4.48 -2.62
CA ILE A 138 -12.30 5.49 -1.69
C ILE A 138 -13.13 4.78 -0.63
N GLY A 139 -12.48 4.54 0.52
CA GLY A 139 -13.13 3.92 1.68
C GLY A 139 -13.98 4.90 2.50
N PRO A 140 -14.71 4.37 3.51
CA PRO A 140 -14.59 3.01 4.05
C PRO A 140 -15.22 1.94 3.15
N LEU A 141 -14.54 0.80 3.00
CA LEU A 141 -15.04 -0.36 2.26
C LEU A 141 -14.27 -1.63 2.67
N ILE A 142 -14.83 -2.78 2.30
CA ILE A 142 -14.20 -4.07 2.54
C ILE A 142 -14.01 -4.78 1.20
N LEU A 143 -12.78 -5.20 0.92
CA LEU A 143 -12.44 -6.08 -0.21
C LEU A 143 -12.02 -7.45 0.31
N GLY A 144 -12.52 -8.50 -0.35
CA GLY A 144 -12.08 -9.88 -0.13
C GLY A 144 -10.63 -10.13 -0.57
N ASN A 145 -10.26 -11.40 -0.63
CA ASN A 145 -8.93 -11.81 -1.06
C ASN A 145 -8.86 -11.96 -2.59
N HIS A 146 -7.65 -11.90 -3.15
CA HIS A 146 -7.41 -12.10 -4.58
C HIS A 146 -8.26 -11.18 -5.48
N ILE A 147 -8.48 -9.94 -5.04
CA ILE A 147 -9.19 -8.94 -5.84
C ILE A 147 -8.22 -8.28 -6.81
N THR A 148 -8.60 -8.30 -8.10
CA THR A 148 -7.90 -7.54 -9.13
C THR A 148 -8.71 -6.30 -9.49
N ILE A 149 -8.11 -5.12 -9.36
CA ILE A 149 -8.72 -3.85 -9.76
C ILE A 149 -8.08 -3.43 -11.07
N GLY A 150 -8.91 -3.24 -12.10
CA GLY A 150 -8.45 -2.82 -13.42
C GLY A 150 -7.82 -1.42 -13.41
N ALA A 151 -7.02 -1.13 -14.43
CA ALA A 151 -6.40 0.18 -14.58
C ALA A 151 -7.48 1.28 -14.63
N SER A 152 -7.20 2.41 -13.95
CA SER A 152 -8.09 3.58 -13.85
C SER A 152 -9.48 3.28 -13.28
N ALA A 153 -9.71 2.13 -12.67
CA ALA A 153 -10.97 1.83 -12.01
C ALA A 153 -11.10 2.57 -10.67
N CYS A 154 -12.31 2.99 -10.33
CA CYS A 154 -12.62 3.68 -9.09
C CYS A 154 -13.57 2.85 -8.22
N VAL A 155 -13.04 2.25 -7.15
CA VAL A 155 -13.80 1.42 -6.22
C VAL A 155 -14.32 2.26 -5.07
N ILE A 156 -15.64 2.33 -4.94
CA ILE A 156 -16.34 3.09 -3.88
C ILE A 156 -17.29 2.21 -3.07
N ASN A 157 -17.44 0.94 -3.45
CA ASN A 157 -18.30 -0.03 -2.79
C ASN A 157 -17.51 -1.27 -2.37
N SER A 158 -17.96 -1.91 -1.30
CA SER A 158 -17.37 -3.16 -0.84
C SER A 158 -17.56 -4.31 -1.82
N GLN A 159 -16.57 -5.20 -1.93
CA GLN A 159 -16.64 -6.45 -2.68
C GLN A 159 -16.09 -7.58 -1.81
N LEU A 160 -16.99 -8.37 -1.26
CA LEU A 160 -16.64 -9.43 -0.30
C LEU A 160 -16.28 -10.76 -0.98
N MET A 161 -16.70 -10.95 -2.24
CA MET A 161 -16.42 -12.18 -2.96
C MET A 161 -14.97 -12.21 -3.42
N ASP A 162 -14.23 -13.20 -2.97
CA ASP A 162 -12.85 -13.45 -3.37
C ASP A 162 -12.71 -13.70 -4.88
N ASN A 163 -11.49 -13.56 -5.41
CA ASN A 163 -11.16 -13.80 -6.82
C ASN A 163 -12.00 -12.98 -7.82
N SER A 164 -12.42 -11.77 -7.41
CA SER A 164 -13.21 -10.88 -8.25
C SER A 164 -12.32 -9.90 -9.02
N ILE A 165 -12.76 -9.55 -10.23
CA ILE A 165 -12.14 -8.50 -11.04
C ILE A 165 -13.09 -7.30 -11.05
N LEU A 166 -12.58 -6.11 -10.66
CA LEU A 166 -13.34 -4.87 -10.58
C LEU A 166 -12.84 -3.91 -11.66
N VAL A 167 -13.73 -3.39 -12.48
CA VAL A 167 -13.39 -2.47 -13.58
C VAL A 167 -14.39 -1.31 -13.69
N GLY A 168 -13.95 -0.19 -14.21
CA GLY A 168 -14.79 0.97 -14.52
C GLY A 168 -14.86 2.02 -13.40
N VAL A 169 -15.66 3.08 -13.64
CA VAL A 169 -15.88 4.22 -12.74
C VAL A 169 -17.40 4.53 -12.70
N PRO A 170 -18.11 4.22 -11.60
CA PRO A 170 -17.65 3.42 -10.45
C PRO A 170 -17.37 1.98 -10.85
N ALA A 171 -16.40 1.36 -10.14
CA ALA A 171 -15.98 0.00 -10.45
C ALA A 171 -17.09 -1.02 -10.15
N LYS A 172 -17.28 -1.94 -11.08
CA LYS A 172 -18.22 -3.06 -10.97
C LYS A 172 -17.46 -4.37 -11.18
N LYS A 173 -17.98 -5.45 -10.62
CA LYS A 173 -17.47 -6.79 -10.87
C LYS A 173 -17.64 -7.13 -12.34
N MET A 174 -16.55 -7.58 -12.95
CA MET A 174 -16.59 -8.12 -14.30
C MET A 174 -16.94 -9.60 -14.24
N ASP A 175 -18.00 -10.00 -14.93
CA ASP A 175 -18.31 -11.41 -15.10
C ASP A 175 -17.24 -12.03 -16.02
N LYS A 176 -16.75 -13.21 -15.64
CA LYS A 176 -15.85 -13.96 -16.51
C LYS A 176 -16.67 -14.41 -17.73
N ALA A 177 -16.22 -14.01 -18.90
CA ALA A 177 -16.75 -14.54 -20.15
C ALA A 177 -16.46 -16.04 -20.24
#